data_8e4d07be7231e87f78b07a60b118377b
#
_entry.id   8e4d07be7231e87f78b07a60b118377b
#
_cell.length_a   1.000
_cell.length_b   1.000
_cell.length_c   1.000
_cell.angle_alpha   90.00
_cell.angle_beta   90.00
_cell.angle_gamma   90.00
#
_symmetry.space_group_name_H-M   'P 1'
#
loop_
_entity.id
_entity.type
_entity.pdbx_description
1 polymer ?
#
loop_
_entity_poly.entity_id
_entity_poly.type
_entity_poly.pdbx_seq_one_letter_code
_entity_poly.pdbx_strand_id
1 'polypeptide(L)'
;TEGGAGHEKEGFTDYSETITAIKTYLKNRFPYLDAKFRELQSDRVLRYNVEKTDALAAWAMSDGKTRTVLLKNRKDLHGGEWNALCLPFDLDEAAITAVFGQGVQVKAFSSITRNGENFSLNFTPVTRMEHGVPYIVKPVADVAEASLRFADVTLNLEDAQIVARDGCQFVGTLQKTPLASDGTCWVLMRNNVVKRQMAAAQLHGCRAYFIIPATSEAQSLSIGDET
;
A
#
# COMPACT_ATOMS: atom_id res chain seq x y z
N THR A 1 78.79 -11.62 15.06
CA THR A 1 78.25 -12.78 14.38
C THR A 1 76.88 -13.05 14.89
N GLU A 2 75.92 -12.49 14.39
CA GLU A 2 74.88 -12.83 13.48
C GLU A 2 73.91 -13.87 13.99
N GLY A 3 72.76 -13.41 14.36
CA GLY A 3 71.56 -14.19 14.51
C GLY A 3 70.44 -13.49 13.84
N GLY A 4 70.22 -13.78 12.56
CA GLY A 4 69.03 -13.35 11.82
C GLY A 4 67.82 -14.10 12.34
N ALA A 5 66.89 -13.37 12.94
CA ALA A 5 65.58 -13.90 13.29
C ALA A 5 64.82 -14.16 11.97
N GLY A 6 64.74 -15.43 11.59
CA GLY A 6 63.83 -15.88 10.56
C GLY A 6 62.40 -15.65 10.98
N HIS A 7 61.69 -14.79 10.31
CA HIS A 7 60.24 -14.80 10.35
C HIS A 7 59.77 -16.12 9.74
N GLU A 8 59.45 -17.07 10.54
CA GLU A 8 58.70 -18.24 10.11
C GLU A 8 57.34 -17.72 9.64
N LYS A 9 57.17 -17.77 8.31
CA LYS A 9 55.86 -17.68 7.71
C LYS A 9 55.11 -18.94 8.11
N GLU A 10 54.22 -18.84 9.07
CA GLU A 10 53.15 -19.82 9.23
C GLU A 10 52.31 -19.84 7.94
N GLY A 11 52.81 -20.50 6.94
CA GLY A 11 52.13 -20.81 5.71
C GLY A 11 51.80 -22.29 5.72
N PHE A 12 50.63 -22.62 5.24
CA PHE A 12 50.22 -24.00 5.03
C PHE A 12 51.34 -24.79 4.39
N THR A 13 51.84 -25.82 5.08
CA THR A 13 53.03 -26.56 4.70
C THR A 13 52.80 -27.55 3.57
N ASP A 14 51.54 -27.76 3.19
CA ASP A 14 51.15 -28.62 2.08
C ASP A 14 49.97 -28.03 1.29
N TYR A 15 50.06 -28.12 -0.04
CA TYR A 15 49.01 -27.73 -0.98
C TYR A 15 47.66 -28.46 -0.72
N SER A 16 47.74 -29.72 -0.26
CA SER A 16 46.57 -30.52 0.08
C SER A 16 45.81 -29.98 1.30
N GLU A 17 46.56 -29.48 2.33
CA GLU A 17 45.97 -28.83 3.52
C GLU A 17 45.26 -27.52 3.13
N THR A 18 45.89 -26.73 2.27
CA THR A 18 45.30 -25.49 1.75
C THR A 18 43.98 -25.77 1.03
N ILE A 19 43.96 -26.76 0.13
CA ILE A 19 42.75 -27.17 -0.57
C ILE A 19 41.67 -27.66 0.37
N THR A 20 42.06 -28.44 1.37
CA THR A 20 41.14 -28.97 2.40
C THR A 20 40.53 -27.83 3.23
N ALA A 21 41.33 -26.83 3.62
CA ALA A 21 40.85 -25.64 4.33
C ALA A 21 39.89 -24.83 3.49
N ILE A 22 40.20 -24.61 2.21
CA ILE A 22 39.30 -23.92 1.27
C ILE A 22 38.00 -24.68 1.07
N LYS A 23 38.05 -25.99 0.85
CA LYS A 23 36.85 -26.85 0.74
C LYS A 23 35.97 -26.78 1.99
N THR A 24 36.60 -26.83 3.17
CA THR A 24 35.90 -26.73 4.47
C THR A 24 35.26 -25.34 4.63
N TYR A 25 35.99 -24.29 4.31
CA TYR A 25 35.45 -22.92 4.32
C TYR A 25 34.23 -22.78 3.40
N LEU A 26 34.34 -23.23 2.15
CA LEU A 26 33.25 -23.17 1.17
C LEU A 26 32.06 -24.03 1.63
N LYS A 27 32.32 -25.27 2.11
CA LYS A 27 31.28 -26.16 2.63
C LYS A 27 30.48 -25.52 3.78
N ASN A 28 31.15 -24.77 4.63
CA ASN A 28 30.51 -24.07 5.75
C ASN A 28 29.83 -22.76 5.31
N ARG A 29 30.39 -22.08 4.30
CA ARG A 29 29.91 -20.79 3.80
C ARG A 29 28.69 -20.92 2.90
N PHE A 30 28.63 -21.96 2.05
CA PHE A 30 27.49 -22.15 1.15
C PHE A 30 26.14 -22.30 1.85
N PRO A 31 25.99 -23.09 2.91
CA PRO A 31 24.72 -23.15 3.64
C PRO A 31 24.33 -21.81 4.24
N TYR A 32 25.30 -21.02 4.72
CA TYR A 32 25.04 -19.66 5.22
C TYR A 32 24.55 -18.72 4.10
N LEU A 33 25.21 -18.74 2.95
CA LEU A 33 24.81 -17.94 1.80
C LEU A 33 23.44 -18.39 1.28
N ASP A 34 23.19 -19.70 1.19
CA ASP A 34 21.90 -20.26 0.81
C ASP A 34 20.79 -19.82 1.78
N ALA A 35 21.06 -19.87 3.09
CA ALA A 35 20.13 -19.40 4.11
C ALA A 35 19.86 -17.90 3.94
N LYS A 36 20.90 -17.09 3.68
CA LYS A 36 20.76 -15.65 3.41
C LYS A 36 20.04 -15.35 2.10
N PHE A 37 20.31 -16.09 1.04
CA PHE A 37 19.56 -15.96 -0.22
C PHE A 37 18.10 -16.39 -0.05
N ARG A 38 17.82 -17.45 0.72
CA ARG A 38 16.45 -17.86 1.06
C ARG A 38 15.76 -16.81 1.93
N GLU A 39 16.44 -16.21 2.89
CA GLU A 39 15.96 -15.10 3.69
C GLU A 39 15.65 -13.87 2.80
N LEU A 40 16.53 -13.51 1.88
CA LEU A 40 16.33 -12.46 0.88
C LEU A 40 15.23 -12.81 -0.14
N GLN A 41 15.06 -14.10 -0.46
CA GLN A 41 13.95 -14.59 -1.29
C GLN A 41 12.64 -14.72 -0.50
N SER A 42 12.70 -14.95 0.81
CA SER A 42 11.52 -14.91 1.69
C SER A 42 11.05 -13.47 1.93
N ASP A 43 11.85 -12.46 1.64
CA ASP A 43 11.43 -11.06 1.49
C ASP A 43 10.61 -10.82 0.19
N ARG A 44 9.82 -11.83 -0.21
CA ARG A 44 8.66 -11.61 -1.10
C ARG A 44 7.59 -10.74 -0.44
N VAL A 45 7.71 -10.51 0.87
CA VAL A 45 6.80 -9.64 1.62
C VAL A 45 7.34 -8.21 1.62
N LEU A 46 6.71 -7.40 0.80
CA LEU A 46 6.98 -5.98 0.73
C LEU A 46 6.16 -5.26 1.81
N ARG A 47 6.84 -4.52 2.69
CA ARG A 47 6.20 -3.70 3.73
C ARG A 47 5.98 -2.29 3.19
N TYR A 48 4.79 -2.07 2.61
CA TYR A 48 4.42 -0.79 2.02
C TYR A 48 3.97 0.18 3.11
N ASN A 49 4.82 1.18 3.42
CA ASN A 49 4.53 2.16 4.48
C ASN A 49 3.75 3.36 3.92
N VAL A 50 2.47 3.43 4.27
CA VAL A 50 1.53 4.45 3.78
C VAL A 50 1.79 5.86 4.36
N GLU A 51 2.66 6.01 5.37
CA GLU A 51 3.05 7.31 5.94
C GLU A 51 4.22 7.96 5.21
N LYS A 52 4.84 7.27 4.25
CA LYS A 52 5.97 7.80 3.49
C LYS A 52 5.50 8.68 2.33
N THR A 53 6.19 9.78 2.12
CA THR A 53 5.99 10.68 0.96
C THR A 53 6.69 10.17 -0.30
N ASP A 54 7.60 9.23 -0.14
CA ASP A 54 8.41 8.61 -1.18
C ASP A 54 8.13 7.10 -1.33
N ALA A 55 6.94 6.66 -0.91
CA ALA A 55 6.61 5.22 -0.89
C ALA A 55 6.73 4.56 -2.28
N LEU A 56 6.31 5.25 -3.34
CA LEU A 56 6.45 4.75 -4.72
C LEU A 56 7.92 4.63 -5.12
N ALA A 57 8.72 5.67 -4.88
CA ALA A 57 10.15 5.67 -5.20
C ALA A 57 10.92 4.63 -4.40
N ALA A 58 10.59 4.43 -3.13
CA ALA A 58 11.21 3.42 -2.28
C ALA A 58 11.01 1.99 -2.81
N TRP A 59 9.99 1.76 -3.61
CA TRP A 59 9.65 0.44 -4.15
C TRP A 59 9.77 0.33 -5.67
N ALA A 60 10.38 1.31 -6.34
CA ALA A 60 10.55 1.34 -7.79
C ALA A 60 11.15 0.04 -8.37
N MET A 61 12.08 -0.61 -7.65
CA MET A 61 12.67 -1.89 -8.07
C MET A 61 11.67 -3.07 -8.02
N SER A 62 10.52 -2.90 -7.41
CA SER A 62 9.45 -3.90 -7.32
C SER A 62 8.31 -3.66 -8.30
N ASP A 63 8.39 -2.58 -9.09
CA ASP A 63 7.41 -2.29 -10.13
C ASP A 63 7.33 -3.43 -11.14
N GLY A 64 6.13 -3.78 -11.57
CA GLY A 64 5.83 -4.92 -12.44
C GLY A 64 6.14 -6.30 -11.85
N LYS A 65 6.54 -6.39 -10.58
CA LYS A 65 6.88 -7.67 -9.94
C LYS A 65 5.78 -8.17 -9.03
N THR A 66 5.53 -9.48 -9.08
CA THR A 66 4.61 -10.14 -8.16
C THR A 66 5.23 -10.25 -6.77
N ARG A 67 4.50 -9.78 -5.76
CA ARG A 67 4.93 -9.74 -4.35
C ARG A 67 3.74 -10.04 -3.42
N THR A 68 4.05 -10.46 -2.21
CA THR A 68 3.11 -10.30 -1.10
C THR A 68 3.31 -8.90 -0.51
N VAL A 69 2.26 -8.10 -0.49
CA VAL A 69 2.29 -6.73 0.06
C VAL A 69 1.62 -6.69 1.43
N LEU A 70 2.29 -6.13 2.42
CA LEU A 70 1.74 -5.82 3.73
C LEU A 70 1.68 -4.31 3.87
N LEU A 71 0.47 -3.75 3.99
CA LEU A 71 0.34 -2.32 4.27
C LEU A 71 0.72 -2.04 5.72
N LYS A 72 1.71 -1.17 5.92
CA LYS A 72 2.14 -0.72 7.24
C LYS A 72 1.59 0.67 7.54
N ASN A 73 1.18 0.87 8.78
CA ASN A 73 0.57 2.11 9.28
C ASN A 73 -0.80 2.43 8.63
N ARG A 74 -1.40 1.48 7.92
CA ARG A 74 -2.78 1.55 7.44
C ARG A 74 -3.69 1.00 8.51
N LYS A 75 -3.94 1.82 9.52
CA LYS A 75 -4.95 1.57 10.56
C LYS A 75 -6.33 1.96 10.01
N ASP A 76 -7.37 1.70 10.73
CA ASP A 76 -8.70 2.28 10.49
C ASP A 76 -9.50 1.69 9.33
N LEU A 77 -9.39 0.38 9.03
CA LEU A 77 -10.44 -0.29 8.27
C LEU A 77 -11.48 -0.83 9.25
N HIS A 78 -12.57 -0.07 9.38
CA HIS A 78 -13.61 -0.40 10.34
C HIS A 78 -14.70 -1.24 9.68
N GLY A 79 -15.07 -2.32 10.36
CA GLY A 79 -16.15 -3.20 9.94
C GLY A 79 -17.51 -2.49 9.96
N GLY A 80 -18.36 -2.78 8.97
CA GLY A 80 -19.66 -2.16 8.83
C GLY A 80 -19.63 -0.70 8.38
N GLU A 81 -18.46 -0.09 8.20
CA GLU A 81 -18.28 1.29 7.75
C GLU A 81 -17.59 1.36 6.39
N TRP A 82 -17.85 2.40 5.60
CA TRP A 82 -17.14 2.67 4.37
C TRP A 82 -15.75 3.22 4.66
N ASN A 83 -14.75 2.63 4.02
CA ASN A 83 -13.36 3.04 4.10
C ASN A 83 -12.86 3.39 2.69
N ALA A 84 -12.28 4.57 2.49
CA ALA A 84 -11.66 4.92 1.22
C ALA A 84 -10.32 4.19 1.04
N LEU A 85 -10.12 3.54 -0.11
CA LEU A 85 -8.96 2.71 -0.41
C LEU A 85 -8.51 2.92 -1.86
N CYS A 86 -7.19 3.03 -2.06
CA CYS A 86 -6.53 3.07 -3.34
C CYS A 86 -5.25 2.23 -3.23
N LEU A 87 -5.06 1.23 -4.09
CA LEU A 87 -3.97 0.27 -3.97
C LEU A 87 -3.05 0.31 -5.19
N PRO A 88 -1.73 0.05 -5.04
CA PRO A 88 -0.79 0.00 -6.15
C PRO A 88 -0.77 -1.38 -6.86
N PHE A 89 -1.88 -2.10 -6.86
CA PHE A 89 -2.06 -3.42 -7.49
C PHE A 89 -3.55 -3.73 -7.66
N ASP A 90 -3.82 -4.63 -8.59
CA ASP A 90 -5.17 -5.13 -8.85
C ASP A 90 -5.56 -6.18 -7.81
N LEU A 91 -6.86 -6.26 -7.52
CA LEU A 91 -7.46 -7.33 -6.73
C LEU A 91 -8.68 -7.88 -7.47
N ASP A 92 -8.77 -9.18 -7.57
CA ASP A 92 -9.99 -9.89 -7.95
C ASP A 92 -10.89 -10.15 -6.73
N GLU A 93 -12.06 -10.70 -6.95
CA GLU A 93 -13.04 -11.00 -5.92
C GLU A 93 -12.50 -11.94 -4.84
N ALA A 94 -11.68 -12.93 -5.23
CA ALA A 94 -11.10 -13.88 -4.30
C ALA A 94 -10.10 -13.21 -3.36
N ALA A 95 -9.22 -12.37 -3.90
CA ALA A 95 -8.23 -11.59 -3.13
C ALA A 95 -8.92 -10.56 -2.22
N ILE A 96 -9.96 -9.88 -2.70
CA ILE A 96 -10.79 -8.96 -1.91
C ILE A 96 -11.39 -9.69 -0.71
N THR A 97 -12.04 -10.83 -0.96
CA THR A 97 -12.68 -11.65 0.08
C THR A 97 -11.66 -12.20 1.09
N ALA A 98 -10.49 -12.61 0.63
CA ALA A 98 -9.44 -13.15 1.49
C ALA A 98 -8.92 -12.12 2.50
N VAL A 99 -8.89 -10.84 2.15
CA VAL A 99 -8.35 -9.78 3.02
C VAL A 99 -9.44 -9.10 3.85
N PHE A 100 -10.60 -8.82 3.25
CA PHE A 100 -11.66 -8.01 3.88
C PHE A 100 -12.82 -8.85 4.44
N GLY A 101 -12.81 -10.16 4.22
CA GLY A 101 -13.81 -11.11 4.71
C GLY A 101 -14.95 -11.36 3.73
N GLN A 102 -15.63 -12.49 3.95
CA GLN A 102 -16.81 -12.88 3.17
C GLN A 102 -17.94 -11.85 3.39
N GLY A 103 -18.58 -11.41 2.30
CA GLY A 103 -19.64 -10.41 2.36
C GLY A 103 -19.14 -8.96 2.36
N VAL A 104 -17.85 -8.72 2.17
CA VAL A 104 -17.30 -7.38 1.94
C VAL A 104 -17.99 -6.72 0.75
N GLN A 105 -18.26 -5.43 0.87
CA GLN A 105 -18.78 -4.63 -0.25
C GLN A 105 -17.68 -3.71 -0.76
N VAL A 106 -17.51 -3.65 -2.07
CA VAL A 106 -16.62 -2.73 -2.77
C VAL A 106 -17.41 -1.96 -3.79
N LYS A 107 -17.25 -0.64 -3.82
CA LYS A 107 -17.97 0.22 -4.77
C LYS A 107 -17.01 1.22 -5.42
N ALA A 108 -17.22 1.49 -6.70
CA ALA A 108 -16.56 2.52 -7.50
C ALA A 108 -17.40 3.80 -7.56
N PHE A 109 -16.77 4.96 -7.58
CA PHE A 109 -17.46 6.24 -7.69
C PHE A 109 -18.14 6.37 -9.07
N SER A 110 -19.45 6.62 -9.08
CA SER A 110 -20.29 6.67 -10.31
C SER A 110 -20.78 8.05 -10.65
N SER A 111 -21.32 8.80 -9.68
CA SER A 111 -21.93 10.12 -9.94
C SER A 111 -22.05 10.94 -8.65
N ILE A 112 -22.53 12.17 -8.79
CA ILE A 112 -22.94 13.02 -7.67
C ILE A 112 -24.37 13.53 -7.90
N THR A 113 -25.22 13.36 -6.90
CA THR A 113 -26.57 13.93 -6.88
C THR A 113 -26.57 15.20 -6.05
N ARG A 114 -27.12 16.26 -6.59
CA ARG A 114 -27.22 17.57 -5.92
C ARG A 114 -28.66 17.84 -5.51
N ASN A 115 -28.86 18.15 -4.26
CA ASN A 115 -30.17 18.58 -3.70
C ASN A 115 -29.95 19.86 -2.88
N GLY A 116 -29.99 21.00 -3.57
CA GLY A 116 -29.62 22.29 -3.01
C GLY A 116 -28.15 22.26 -2.55
N GLU A 117 -27.91 22.58 -1.28
CA GLU A 117 -26.58 22.56 -0.66
C GLU A 117 -26.13 21.17 -0.20
N ASN A 118 -26.99 20.16 -0.27
CA ASN A 118 -26.69 18.79 0.13
C ASN A 118 -26.33 17.96 -1.09
N PHE A 119 -25.14 17.38 -1.07
CA PHE A 119 -24.64 16.58 -2.18
C PHE A 119 -24.48 15.12 -1.71
N SER A 120 -24.87 14.19 -2.57
CA SER A 120 -24.74 12.75 -2.35
C SER A 120 -23.76 12.16 -3.35
N LEU A 121 -22.75 11.48 -2.87
CA LEU A 121 -21.80 10.71 -3.65
C LEU A 121 -22.40 9.34 -3.93
N ASN A 122 -22.60 9.00 -5.18
CA ASN A 122 -23.15 7.72 -5.60
C ASN A 122 -22.04 6.78 -6.05
N PHE A 123 -22.21 5.49 -5.76
CA PHE A 123 -21.22 4.47 -6.01
C PHE A 123 -21.87 3.20 -6.56
N THR A 124 -21.25 2.58 -7.55
CA THR A 124 -21.70 1.32 -8.15
C THR A 124 -20.91 0.14 -7.57
N PRO A 125 -21.56 -0.96 -7.17
CA PRO A 125 -20.88 -2.18 -6.73
C PRO A 125 -19.94 -2.73 -7.80
N VAL A 126 -18.76 -3.21 -7.34
CA VAL A 126 -17.77 -3.85 -8.20
C VAL A 126 -17.21 -5.10 -7.51
N THR A 127 -16.74 -6.08 -8.31
CA THR A 127 -16.14 -7.32 -7.82
C THR A 127 -14.62 -7.36 -7.97
N ARG A 128 -14.03 -6.29 -8.52
CA ARG A 128 -12.58 -6.16 -8.67
C ARG A 128 -12.13 -4.74 -8.34
N MET A 129 -10.89 -4.59 -7.96
CA MET A 129 -10.23 -3.30 -7.80
C MET A 129 -9.05 -3.22 -8.75
N GLU A 130 -8.88 -2.10 -9.43
CA GLU A 130 -7.76 -1.84 -10.33
C GLU A 130 -6.73 -0.95 -9.60
N HIS A 131 -5.44 -1.16 -9.92
CA HIS A 131 -4.36 -0.37 -9.36
C HIS A 131 -4.55 1.13 -9.60
N GLY A 132 -4.20 1.92 -8.61
CA GLY A 132 -4.30 3.39 -8.66
C GLY A 132 -5.73 3.94 -8.62
N VAL A 133 -6.76 3.13 -8.86
CA VAL A 133 -8.16 3.58 -8.84
C VAL A 133 -8.66 3.65 -7.39
N PRO A 134 -9.31 4.77 -6.99
CA PRO A 134 -9.91 4.87 -5.66
C PRO A 134 -11.27 4.17 -5.59
N TYR A 135 -11.49 3.44 -4.49
CA TYR A 135 -12.74 2.74 -4.16
C TYR A 135 -13.17 3.06 -2.73
N ILE A 136 -14.43 2.76 -2.42
CA ILE A 136 -14.89 2.59 -1.04
C ILE A 136 -15.11 1.11 -0.75
N VAL A 137 -14.63 0.68 0.42
CA VAL A 137 -14.68 -0.72 0.87
C VAL A 137 -15.36 -0.77 2.23
N LYS A 138 -16.32 -1.66 2.39
CA LYS A 138 -17.03 -1.91 3.65
C LYS A 138 -16.82 -3.35 4.08
N PRO A 139 -15.80 -3.63 4.90
CA PRO A 139 -15.59 -4.94 5.50
C PRO A 139 -16.73 -5.30 6.43
N VAL A 140 -16.99 -6.59 6.66
CA VAL A 140 -18.01 -7.06 7.62
C VAL A 140 -17.54 -6.84 9.05
N ALA A 141 -16.25 -7.00 9.33
CA ALA A 141 -15.62 -6.81 10.63
C ALA A 141 -14.38 -5.92 10.50
N ASP A 142 -13.88 -5.41 11.62
CA ASP A 142 -12.63 -4.64 11.65
C ASP A 142 -11.48 -5.44 11.06
N VAL A 143 -10.71 -4.80 10.19
CA VAL A 143 -9.52 -5.40 9.58
C VAL A 143 -8.27 -4.82 10.25
N ALA A 144 -7.61 -5.65 11.05
CA ALA A 144 -6.37 -5.25 11.72
C ALA A 144 -5.25 -5.01 10.68
N GLU A 145 -4.31 -4.10 10.99
CA GLU A 145 -3.15 -3.79 10.12
C GLU A 145 -2.40 -5.07 9.69
N ALA A 146 -2.19 -6.01 10.62
CA ALA A 146 -1.49 -7.26 10.32
C ALA A 146 -2.22 -8.15 9.29
N SER A 147 -3.53 -7.97 9.13
CA SER A 147 -4.37 -8.69 8.17
C SER A 147 -4.43 -8.01 6.80
N LEU A 148 -3.94 -6.75 6.67
CA LEU A 148 -3.82 -6.06 5.39
C LEU A 148 -2.62 -6.61 4.60
N ARG A 149 -2.69 -7.92 4.33
CA ARG A 149 -1.70 -8.72 3.64
C ARG A 149 -2.28 -9.24 2.33
N PHE A 150 -1.75 -8.77 1.23
CA PHE A 150 -2.17 -9.12 -0.13
C PHE A 150 -1.14 -10.06 -0.73
N ALA A 151 -1.52 -11.31 -0.93
CA ALA A 151 -0.63 -12.34 -1.47
C ALA A 151 -0.58 -12.28 -3.00
N ASP A 152 0.61 -12.50 -3.54
CA ASP A 152 0.87 -12.68 -4.98
C ASP A 152 0.27 -11.61 -5.90
N VAL A 153 0.30 -10.35 -5.46
CA VAL A 153 -0.14 -9.18 -6.25
C VAL A 153 1.00 -8.62 -7.09
N THR A 154 0.70 -8.19 -8.30
CA THR A 154 1.67 -7.50 -9.17
C THR A 154 1.59 -6.01 -8.92
N LEU A 155 2.71 -5.43 -8.46
CA LEU A 155 2.79 -4.00 -8.20
C LEU A 155 2.76 -3.22 -9.51
N ASN A 156 1.97 -2.16 -9.53
CA ASN A 156 2.04 -1.08 -10.49
C ASN A 156 2.19 0.22 -9.70
N LEU A 157 3.35 0.87 -9.84
CA LEU A 157 3.72 2.05 -9.06
C LEU A 157 3.47 3.36 -9.83
N GLU A 158 2.64 3.33 -10.86
CA GLU A 158 2.12 4.53 -11.48
C GLU A 158 1.34 5.38 -10.45
N ASP A 159 1.21 6.67 -10.74
CA ASP A 159 0.48 7.59 -9.89
C ASP A 159 -0.98 7.16 -9.73
N ALA A 160 -1.53 7.46 -8.55
CA ALA A 160 -2.93 7.21 -8.28
C ALA A 160 -3.84 7.99 -9.23
N GLN A 161 -4.95 7.37 -9.63
CA GLN A 161 -5.88 7.92 -10.58
C GLN A 161 -6.86 8.91 -9.93
N ILE A 162 -7.40 9.79 -10.78
CA ILE A 162 -8.49 10.70 -10.45
C ILE A 162 -9.72 10.26 -11.23
N VAL A 163 -10.77 9.88 -10.51
CA VAL A 163 -12.08 9.56 -11.12
C VAL A 163 -12.96 10.80 -11.01
N ALA A 164 -13.16 11.49 -12.13
CA ALA A 164 -13.97 12.71 -12.20
C ALA A 164 -15.39 12.41 -12.70
N ARG A 165 -16.41 12.92 -11.98
CA ARG A 165 -17.83 12.80 -12.33
C ARG A 165 -18.55 14.07 -11.90
N ASP A 166 -19.32 14.68 -12.81
CA ASP A 166 -20.25 15.78 -12.53
C ASP A 166 -19.65 16.96 -11.73
N GLY A 167 -18.37 17.27 -11.98
CA GLY A 167 -17.64 18.33 -11.29
C GLY A 167 -17.10 17.93 -9.89
N CYS A 168 -17.22 16.68 -9.49
CA CYS A 168 -16.55 16.10 -8.33
C CYS A 168 -15.41 15.19 -8.79
N GLN A 169 -14.32 15.17 -8.06
CA GLN A 169 -13.20 14.25 -8.29
C GLN A 169 -13.03 13.34 -7.08
N PHE A 170 -12.91 12.05 -7.31
CA PHE A 170 -12.47 11.09 -6.30
C PHE A 170 -11.00 10.76 -6.58
N VAL A 171 -10.12 11.18 -5.69
CA VAL A 171 -8.66 11.20 -5.89
C VAL A 171 -8.02 10.14 -5.02
N GLY A 172 -7.34 9.18 -5.65
CA GLY A 172 -6.54 8.18 -4.95
C GLY A 172 -5.23 8.74 -4.43
N THR A 173 -4.70 8.13 -3.38
CA THR A 173 -3.34 8.41 -2.88
C THR A 173 -2.61 7.11 -2.63
N LEU A 174 -1.42 6.94 -3.20
CA LEU A 174 -0.55 5.79 -2.94
C LEU A 174 0.53 6.11 -1.91
N GLN A 175 0.84 7.37 -1.70
CA GLN A 175 1.81 7.86 -0.73
C GLN A 175 1.24 9.02 0.06
N LYS A 176 1.93 9.43 1.13
CA LYS A 176 1.49 10.54 1.97
C LYS A 176 1.38 11.82 1.14
N THR A 177 0.20 12.42 1.12
CA THR A 177 -0.17 13.54 0.24
C THR A 177 -0.73 14.70 1.05
N PRO A 178 -0.28 15.94 0.84
CA PRO A 178 -0.88 17.11 1.46
C PRO A 178 -2.27 17.38 0.89
N LEU A 179 -3.20 17.78 1.75
CA LEU A 179 -4.55 18.22 1.36
C LEU A 179 -4.63 19.74 1.38
N ALA A 180 -5.32 20.32 0.40
CA ALA A 180 -5.61 21.74 0.38
C ALA A 180 -6.48 22.14 1.59
N SER A 181 -6.22 23.32 2.13
CA SER A 181 -6.94 23.90 3.28
C SER A 181 -7.99 24.96 2.88
N ASP A 182 -8.28 25.04 1.59
CA ASP A 182 -9.22 26.01 1.01
C ASP A 182 -10.69 25.54 1.02
N GLY A 183 -10.94 24.37 1.62
CA GLY A 183 -12.26 23.78 1.70
C GLY A 183 -12.72 23.05 0.44
N THR A 184 -11.86 22.84 -0.56
CA THR A 184 -12.19 22.02 -1.74
C THR A 184 -12.06 20.53 -1.46
N CYS A 185 -11.20 20.12 -0.52
CA CYS A 185 -10.98 18.72 -0.15
C CYS A 185 -11.99 18.22 0.88
N TRP A 186 -12.50 17.01 0.67
CA TRP A 186 -13.41 16.31 1.58
C TRP A 186 -12.92 14.89 1.84
N VAL A 187 -12.94 14.46 3.09
CA VAL A 187 -12.37 13.17 3.53
C VAL A 187 -13.46 12.32 4.15
N LEU A 188 -13.53 11.06 3.74
CA LEU A 188 -14.38 10.06 4.38
C LEU A 188 -13.79 9.68 5.74
N MET A 189 -14.55 9.96 6.78
CA MET A 189 -14.22 9.69 8.18
C MET A 189 -15.02 8.49 8.70
N ARG A 190 -14.83 8.16 9.97
CA ARG A 190 -15.64 7.15 10.67
C ARG A 190 -17.12 7.48 10.63
N ASN A 191 -17.94 6.44 10.84
CA ASN A 191 -19.42 6.52 10.82
C ASN A 191 -19.97 7.04 9.48
N ASN A 192 -19.25 6.77 8.37
CA ASN A 192 -19.61 7.19 7.01
C ASN A 192 -19.75 8.72 6.84
N VAL A 193 -19.15 9.50 7.72
CA VAL A 193 -19.17 10.96 7.64
C VAL A 193 -18.16 11.45 6.63
N VAL A 194 -18.56 12.28 5.68
CA VAL A 194 -17.66 12.96 4.77
C VAL A 194 -17.43 14.38 5.28
N LYS A 195 -16.20 14.68 5.69
CA LYS A 195 -15.84 15.95 6.34
C LYS A 195 -15.03 16.84 5.40
N ARG A 196 -15.46 18.11 5.31
CA ARG A 196 -14.74 19.17 4.61
C ARG A 196 -13.42 19.52 5.32
N GLN A 197 -12.36 19.63 4.56
CA GLN A 197 -11.03 19.97 5.09
C GLN A 197 -10.81 21.47 5.03
N MET A 198 -10.72 22.12 6.21
CA MET A 198 -10.59 23.57 6.35
C MET A 198 -9.23 23.99 6.92
N ALA A 199 -8.37 23.04 7.27
CA ALA A 199 -7.04 23.28 7.80
C ALA A 199 -6.02 22.42 7.07
N ALA A 200 -4.75 22.82 7.10
CA ALA A 200 -3.68 22.02 6.52
C ALA A 200 -3.64 20.62 7.15
N ALA A 201 -3.67 19.60 6.30
CA ALA A 201 -3.63 18.22 6.72
C ALA A 201 -2.83 17.39 5.72
N GLN A 202 -2.50 16.17 6.12
CA GLN A 202 -1.87 15.19 5.24
C GLN A 202 -2.68 13.90 5.28
N LEU A 203 -2.98 13.37 4.11
CA LEU A 203 -3.60 12.07 3.95
C LEU A 203 -2.50 11.02 3.76
N HIS A 204 -2.55 9.92 4.50
CA HIS A 204 -1.63 8.80 4.29
C HIS A 204 -1.90 8.11 2.96
N GLY A 205 -0.94 7.37 2.43
CA GLY A 205 -1.10 6.57 1.23
C GLY A 205 -2.14 5.46 1.37
N CYS A 206 -2.47 4.84 0.26
CA CYS A 206 -3.52 3.82 0.14
C CYS A 206 -4.88 4.29 0.69
N ARG A 207 -5.20 5.56 0.45
CA ARG A 207 -6.48 6.20 0.80
C ARG A 207 -7.03 6.94 -0.41
N ALA A 208 -8.15 7.62 -0.23
CA ALA A 208 -8.70 8.54 -1.22
C ALA A 208 -9.49 9.67 -0.54
N TYR A 209 -9.69 10.76 -1.28
CA TYR A 209 -10.44 11.92 -0.85
C TYR A 209 -11.22 12.50 -2.04
N PHE A 210 -12.16 13.39 -1.77
CA PHE A 210 -12.93 14.06 -2.80
C PHE A 210 -12.48 15.50 -2.97
N ILE A 211 -12.53 15.99 -4.20
CA ILE A 211 -12.38 17.40 -4.51
C ILE A 211 -13.69 17.88 -5.11
N ILE A 212 -14.27 18.88 -4.46
CA ILE A 212 -15.45 19.60 -4.94
C ILE A 212 -15.05 21.07 -5.06
N PRO A 213 -15.22 21.72 -6.22
CA PRO A 213 -14.84 23.12 -6.40
C PRO A 213 -15.41 24.04 -5.31
N ALA A 214 -14.62 25.01 -4.86
CA ALA A 214 -15.02 25.96 -3.81
C ALA A 214 -16.22 26.83 -4.24
N THR A 215 -16.45 26.95 -5.57
CA THR A 215 -17.61 27.63 -6.15
C THR A 215 -18.91 26.82 -6.00
N SER A 216 -18.82 25.57 -5.55
CA SER A 216 -20.02 24.78 -5.24
C SER A 216 -20.62 25.24 -3.92
N GLU A 217 -21.93 25.28 -3.88
CA GLU A 217 -22.70 25.62 -2.65
C GLU A 217 -22.77 24.44 -1.67
N ALA A 218 -21.91 23.42 -1.83
CA ALA A 218 -21.95 22.23 -1.01
C ALA A 218 -21.67 22.54 0.47
N GLN A 219 -22.67 22.35 1.32
CA GLN A 219 -22.58 22.48 2.77
C GLN A 219 -22.41 21.11 3.44
N SER A 220 -22.96 20.06 2.85
CA SER A 220 -22.82 18.70 3.32
C SER A 220 -22.57 17.73 2.17
N LEU A 221 -21.88 16.65 2.49
CA LEU A 221 -21.58 15.56 1.57
C LEU A 221 -21.89 14.24 2.26
N SER A 222 -22.69 13.40 1.62
CA SER A 222 -23.04 12.07 2.12
C SER A 222 -22.70 10.99 1.09
N ILE A 223 -22.58 9.76 1.55
CA ILE A 223 -22.54 8.59 0.67
C ILE A 223 -23.99 8.19 0.41
N GLY A 224 -24.40 8.24 -0.85
CA GLY A 224 -25.70 7.79 -1.30
C GLY A 224 -25.70 6.26 -1.39
N ASP A 225 -26.83 5.67 -0.97
CA ASP A 225 -27.12 4.27 -1.28
C ASP A 225 -27.83 4.25 -2.64
N GLU A 226 -27.15 3.75 -3.67
CA GLU A 226 -27.86 3.34 -4.89
C GLU A 226 -28.68 2.08 -4.53
N THR A 227 -29.98 2.24 -4.54
CA THR A 227 -30.96 1.14 -4.43
C THR A 227 -30.93 0.25 -5.66
#